data_205c6889bf4738dc15d7a2c4c00ba475
#
_entry.id   205c6889bf4738dc15d7a2c4c00ba475
#
_cell.length_a   1.000
_cell.length_b   1.000
_cell.length_c   1.000
_cell.angle_alpha   90.00
_cell.angle_beta   90.00
_cell.angle_gamma   90.00
#
_symmetry.space_group_name_H-M   'P 1'
#
loop_
_entity.id
_entity.type
_entity.pdbx_description
1 polymer ?
#
loop_
_entity_poly.entity_id
_entity_poly.type
_entity_poly.pdbx_seq_one_letter_code
_entity_poly.pdbx_strand_id
1 'polypeptide(L)'
;MNWLYNEQEITNISQFPQNTFGFVYEIITPEGKKYIGKKVLYHNQKKKLTKAELAEQTGRGRRKTFRVIQKESDWKKYYGSNIHLKNKINKGEVTLENLQKQIIELAFNKKHLTYLETKILFQLGVLENPTKYYNDNILGKFFTSDFDI
;
A
#
# COMPACT_ATOMS: atom_id res chain seq x y z
N MET A 1 -2.51 5.56 14.90
CA MET A 1 -3.61 4.58 14.92
C MET A 1 -3.22 3.33 14.15
N ASN A 2 -3.58 2.17 14.66
CA ASN A 2 -3.27 0.89 14.02
C ASN A 2 -4.31 0.53 12.94
N TRP A 3 -3.93 -0.40 12.07
CA TRP A 3 -4.82 -0.92 11.05
C TRP A 3 -5.92 -1.78 11.68
N LEU A 4 -7.14 -1.65 11.15
CA LEU A 4 -8.28 -2.51 11.48
C LEU A 4 -8.59 -3.42 10.28
N TYR A 5 -8.80 -4.69 10.56
CA TYR A 5 -9.27 -5.68 9.60
C TYR A 5 -10.39 -6.49 10.23
N ASN A 6 -11.57 -6.46 9.60
CA ASN A 6 -12.78 -7.09 10.17
C ASN A 6 -13.01 -6.68 11.63
N GLU A 7 -12.89 -5.37 11.91
CA GLU A 7 -13.07 -4.78 13.23
C GLU A 7 -12.01 -5.18 14.27
N GLN A 8 -11.00 -5.95 13.85
CA GLN A 8 -9.92 -6.38 14.72
C GLN A 8 -8.64 -5.59 14.44
N GLU A 9 -7.99 -5.12 15.50
CA GLU A 9 -6.75 -4.38 15.41
C GLU A 9 -5.59 -5.29 15.00
N ILE A 10 -4.85 -4.88 13.98
CA ILE A 10 -3.68 -5.59 13.47
C ILE A 10 -2.42 -4.82 13.85
N THR A 11 -1.59 -5.44 14.66
CA THR A 11 -0.33 -4.84 15.15
C THR A 11 0.90 -5.61 14.74
N ASN A 12 0.73 -6.84 14.28
CA ASN A 12 1.84 -7.73 13.92
C ASN A 12 1.55 -8.46 12.62
N ILE A 13 2.58 -8.62 11.80
CA ILE A 13 2.47 -9.26 10.50
C ILE A 13 1.99 -10.72 10.58
N SER A 14 2.25 -11.39 11.69
CA SER A 14 1.79 -12.76 11.93
C SER A 14 0.26 -12.88 12.05
N GLN A 15 -0.44 -11.78 12.24
CA GLN A 15 -1.91 -11.78 12.31
C GLN A 15 -2.56 -11.88 10.93
N PHE A 16 -1.79 -11.66 9.85
CA PHE A 16 -2.29 -11.89 8.49
C PHE A 16 -2.24 -13.38 8.16
N PRO A 17 -3.17 -13.86 7.31
CA PRO A 17 -3.07 -15.22 6.77
C PRO A 17 -1.72 -15.45 6.10
N GLN A 18 -1.25 -16.69 6.16
CA GLN A 18 0.00 -17.09 5.51
C GLN A 18 -0.05 -16.76 4.02
N ASN A 19 1.07 -16.31 3.47
CA ASN A 19 1.25 -15.90 2.07
C ASN A 19 0.51 -14.61 1.68
N THR A 20 0.05 -13.83 2.65
CA THR A 20 -0.48 -12.50 2.34
C THR A 20 0.63 -11.61 1.77
N PHE A 21 0.42 -11.09 0.57
CA PHE A 21 1.38 -10.21 -0.11
C PHE A 21 1.19 -8.74 0.28
N GLY A 22 -0.06 -8.32 0.38
CA GLY A 22 -0.42 -6.95 0.67
C GLY A 22 -1.91 -6.79 0.85
N PHE A 23 -2.36 -5.56 0.95
CA PHE A 23 -3.77 -5.26 1.17
C PHE A 23 -4.18 -3.96 0.49
N VAL A 24 -5.47 -3.88 0.15
CA VAL A 24 -6.14 -2.64 -0.23
C VAL A 24 -6.75 -2.04 1.04
N TYR A 25 -6.61 -0.74 1.19
CA TYR A 25 -7.02 -0.07 2.43
C TYR A 25 -7.82 1.19 2.13
N GLU A 26 -8.54 1.67 3.15
CA GLU A 26 -9.09 3.02 3.21
C GLU A 26 -8.55 3.76 4.43
N ILE A 27 -8.21 5.02 4.21
CA ILE A 27 -7.88 5.98 5.27
C ILE A 27 -9.06 6.93 5.38
N ILE A 28 -9.59 7.10 6.58
CA ILE A 28 -10.76 7.94 6.83
C ILE A 28 -10.36 9.08 7.74
N THR A 29 -10.58 10.32 7.29
CA THR A 29 -10.34 11.51 8.12
C THR A 29 -11.52 11.77 9.06
N PRO A 30 -11.35 12.59 10.12
CA PRO A 30 -12.44 12.93 11.02
C PRO A 30 -13.65 13.56 10.33
N GLU A 31 -13.45 14.26 9.23
CA GLU A 31 -14.53 14.84 8.41
C GLU A 31 -15.25 13.81 7.54
N GLY A 32 -14.78 12.55 7.51
CA GLY A 32 -15.37 11.47 6.73
C GLY A 32 -14.83 11.33 5.32
N LYS A 33 -13.90 12.17 4.89
CA LYS A 33 -13.28 12.07 3.58
C LYS A 33 -12.25 10.93 3.56
N LYS A 34 -12.22 10.15 2.49
CA LYS A 34 -11.47 8.90 2.40
C LYS A 34 -10.39 8.92 1.33
N TYR A 35 -9.39 8.12 1.56
CA TYR A 35 -8.38 7.78 0.57
C TYR A 35 -8.26 6.26 0.45
N ILE A 36 -8.33 5.74 -0.77
CA ILE A 36 -8.21 4.31 -1.07
C ILE A 36 -6.83 4.07 -1.70
N GLY A 37 -6.13 3.07 -1.22
CA GLY A 37 -4.81 2.73 -1.74
C GLY A 37 -4.46 1.27 -1.50
N LYS A 38 -3.23 0.92 -1.86
CA LYS A 38 -2.68 -0.42 -1.64
C LYS A 38 -1.35 -0.33 -0.92
N LYS A 39 -1.02 -1.37 -0.17
CA LYS A 39 0.25 -1.50 0.52
C LYS A 39 0.74 -2.92 0.48
N VAL A 40 2.02 -3.10 0.18
CA VAL A 40 2.69 -4.40 0.28
C VAL A 40 3.18 -4.63 1.71
N LEU A 41 3.12 -5.87 2.18
CA LEU A 41 3.67 -6.24 3.49
C LEU A 41 5.17 -6.43 3.43
N TYR A 42 5.68 -6.89 2.31
CA TYR A 42 7.10 -7.16 2.10
C TYR A 42 7.57 -6.52 0.81
N HIS A 43 8.83 -6.16 0.78
CA HIS A 43 9.50 -5.79 -0.46
C HIS A 43 10.79 -6.59 -0.62
N ASN A 44 11.20 -6.79 -1.85
CA ASN A 44 12.45 -7.46 -2.17
C ASN A 44 13.59 -6.46 -2.13
N GLN A 45 14.65 -6.80 -1.41
CA GLN A 45 15.86 -6.01 -1.32
C GLN A 45 17.02 -6.80 -1.89
N LYS A 46 17.79 -6.18 -2.79
CA LYS A 46 19.03 -6.77 -3.31
C LYS A 46 20.14 -6.57 -2.28
N LYS A 47 20.79 -7.65 -1.89
CA LYS A 47 21.92 -7.62 -0.99
C LYS A 47 23.16 -8.14 -1.71
N LYS A 48 24.24 -7.36 -1.68
CA LYS A 48 25.51 -7.75 -2.31
C LYS A 48 26.03 -9.04 -1.68
N LEU A 49 26.42 -10.00 -2.53
CA LEU A 49 26.99 -11.25 -2.05
C LEU A 49 28.36 -11.03 -1.41
N THR A 50 28.64 -11.77 -0.34
CA THR A 50 29.96 -11.80 0.29
C THR A 50 30.93 -12.57 -0.60
N LYS A 51 32.24 -12.41 -0.33
CA LYS A 51 33.30 -13.17 -1.06
C LYS A 51 33.10 -14.68 -0.93
N ALA A 52 32.69 -15.15 0.25
CA ALA A 52 32.40 -16.56 0.50
C ALA A 52 31.21 -17.05 -0.35
N GLU A 53 30.12 -16.27 -0.40
CA GLU A 53 28.95 -16.58 -1.20
C GLU A 53 29.25 -16.57 -2.70
N LEU A 54 30.10 -15.65 -3.17
CA LEU A 54 30.54 -15.62 -4.56
C LEU A 54 31.38 -16.85 -4.93
N ALA A 55 32.21 -17.30 -4.00
CA ALA A 55 33.07 -18.49 -4.21
C ALA A 55 32.26 -19.79 -4.24
N GLU A 56 31.11 -19.85 -3.54
CA GLU A 56 30.25 -21.03 -3.48
C GLU A 56 29.38 -21.23 -4.73
N GLN A 57 29.32 -20.24 -5.62
CA GLN A 57 28.48 -20.34 -6.81
C GLN A 57 29.03 -21.44 -7.74
N THR A 58 28.19 -22.42 -8.02
CA THR A 58 28.45 -23.49 -8.98
C THR A 58 27.40 -23.38 -10.08
N GLY A 59 27.83 -23.67 -11.31
CA GLY A 59 26.93 -23.69 -12.46
C GLY A 59 27.48 -22.96 -13.67
N ARG A 60 26.81 -23.16 -14.81
CA ARG A 60 27.10 -22.49 -16.06
C ARG A 60 26.35 -21.20 -16.19
N GLY A 61 26.98 -20.18 -16.76
CA GLY A 61 26.36 -18.90 -17.04
C GLY A 61 26.92 -17.77 -16.18
N ARG A 62 26.29 -16.62 -16.29
CA ARG A 62 26.72 -15.41 -15.59
C ARG A 62 26.53 -15.54 -14.08
N ARG A 63 27.61 -15.30 -13.35
CA ARG A 63 27.55 -15.34 -11.88
C ARG A 63 26.66 -14.20 -11.34
N LYS A 64 25.83 -14.54 -10.35
CA LYS A 64 25.04 -13.54 -9.62
C LYS A 64 25.95 -12.80 -8.66
N THR A 65 25.79 -11.49 -8.57
CA THR A 65 26.52 -10.63 -7.65
C THR A 65 25.68 -10.19 -6.46
N PHE A 66 24.37 -10.40 -6.56
CA PHE A 66 23.39 -10.02 -5.53
C PHE A 66 22.48 -11.21 -5.22
N ARG A 67 22.02 -11.26 -3.99
CA ARG A 67 20.89 -12.10 -3.60
C ARG A 67 19.69 -11.22 -3.30
N VAL A 68 18.48 -11.75 -3.47
CA VAL A 68 17.25 -11.06 -3.14
C VAL A 68 16.81 -11.55 -1.76
N ILE A 69 16.60 -10.62 -0.83
CA ILE A 69 16.03 -10.90 0.48
C ILE A 69 14.69 -10.20 0.59
N GLN A 70 13.76 -10.85 1.29
CA GLN A 70 12.45 -10.28 1.58
C GLN A 70 12.53 -9.51 2.89
N LYS A 71 12.10 -8.25 2.86
CA LYS A 71 12.11 -7.37 4.02
C LYS A 71 10.70 -6.86 4.30
N GLU A 72 10.30 -6.87 5.58
CA GLU A 72 9.03 -6.27 5.99
C GLU A 72 9.01 -4.78 5.65
N SER A 73 7.91 -4.32 5.06
CA SER A 73 7.72 -2.92 4.69
C SER A 73 7.35 -2.07 5.93
N ASP A 74 7.18 -0.77 5.72
CA ASP A 74 6.74 0.17 6.76
C ASP A 74 5.21 0.21 6.93
N TRP A 75 4.52 -0.88 6.60
CA TRP A 75 3.06 -0.95 6.57
C TRP A 75 2.38 -0.52 7.87
N LYS A 76 3.00 -0.77 9.02
CA LYS A 76 2.42 -0.42 10.33
C LYS A 76 2.21 1.08 10.48
N LYS A 77 3.16 1.88 10.02
CA LYS A 77 3.17 3.35 10.12
C LYS A 77 2.58 4.03 8.90
N TYR A 78 2.35 3.29 7.85
CA TYR A 78 1.94 3.83 6.56
C TYR A 78 0.51 4.40 6.63
N TYR A 79 0.30 5.55 6.03
CA TYR A 79 -1.01 6.20 5.96
C TYR A 79 -1.33 6.73 4.55
N GLY A 80 -0.73 6.14 3.54
CA GLY A 80 -0.95 6.52 2.16
C GLY A 80 0.11 7.47 1.60
N SER A 81 0.03 7.67 0.29
CA SER A 81 0.96 8.53 -0.45
C SER A 81 0.27 9.77 -1.03
N ASN A 82 -1.00 10.00 -0.70
CA ASN A 82 -1.76 11.11 -1.24
C ASN A 82 -1.23 12.45 -0.72
N ILE A 83 -0.89 13.36 -1.65
CA ILE A 83 -0.30 14.64 -1.30
C ILE A 83 -1.27 15.56 -0.55
N HIS A 84 -2.55 15.51 -0.88
CA HIS A 84 -3.56 16.37 -0.23
C HIS A 84 -3.73 15.99 1.24
N LEU A 85 -3.78 14.68 1.53
CA LEU A 85 -3.85 14.19 2.90
C LEU A 85 -2.57 14.53 3.67
N LYS A 86 -1.39 14.32 3.06
CA LYS A 86 -0.11 14.68 3.67
C LYS A 86 -0.02 16.16 4.01
N ASN A 87 -0.50 17.02 3.11
CA ASN A 87 -0.52 18.46 3.35
C ASN A 87 -1.39 18.84 4.55
N LYS A 88 -2.55 18.22 4.70
CA LYS A 88 -3.43 18.43 5.86
C LYS A 88 -2.78 18.02 7.17
N ILE A 89 -2.05 16.91 7.16
CA ILE A 89 -1.30 16.44 8.34
C ILE A 89 -0.17 17.41 8.66
N ASN A 90 0.59 17.85 7.67
CA ASN A 90 1.70 18.78 7.84
C ASN A 90 1.25 20.16 8.36
N LYS A 91 0.05 20.60 7.97
CA LYS A 91 -0.54 21.86 8.45
C LYS A 91 -1.19 21.73 9.83
N GLY A 92 -1.24 20.54 10.39
CA GLY A 92 -1.88 20.29 11.69
C GLY A 92 -3.41 20.24 11.65
N GLU A 93 -4.02 20.26 10.46
CA GLU A 93 -5.48 20.17 10.31
C GLU A 93 -6.01 18.78 10.69
N VAL A 94 -5.19 17.75 10.47
CA VAL A 94 -5.48 16.36 10.80
C VAL A 94 -4.27 15.77 11.51
N THR A 95 -4.49 15.05 12.61
CA THR A 95 -3.42 14.31 13.29
C THR A 95 -3.45 12.84 12.87
N LEU A 96 -2.28 12.19 12.89
CA LEU A 96 -2.18 10.76 12.58
C LEU A 96 -3.06 9.90 13.49
N GLU A 97 -3.25 10.31 14.73
CA GLU A 97 -4.07 9.60 15.71
C GLU A 97 -5.56 9.66 15.40
N ASN A 98 -6.00 10.69 14.67
CA ASN A 98 -7.39 10.87 14.29
C ASN A 98 -7.75 10.19 12.98
N LEU A 99 -6.79 9.58 12.30
CA LEU A 99 -7.06 8.81 11.09
C LEU A 99 -7.54 7.41 11.43
N GLN A 100 -8.63 6.99 10.79
CA GLN A 100 -9.04 5.59 10.79
C GLN A 100 -8.34 4.88 9.62
N LYS A 101 -7.70 3.76 9.90
CA LYS A 101 -6.99 2.96 8.91
C LYS A 101 -7.65 1.60 8.82
N GLN A 102 -8.33 1.33 7.72
CA GLN A 102 -9.07 0.07 7.54
C GLN A 102 -8.54 -0.72 6.34
N ILE A 103 -8.30 -1.99 6.56
CA ILE A 103 -7.95 -2.95 5.52
C ILE A 103 -9.27 -3.46 4.92
N ILE A 104 -9.40 -3.31 3.59
CA ILE A 104 -10.61 -3.72 2.88
C ILE A 104 -10.47 -5.14 2.34
N GLU A 105 -9.37 -5.43 1.65
CA GLU A 105 -9.12 -6.70 0.98
C GLU A 105 -7.67 -7.10 1.10
N LEU A 106 -7.41 -8.40 1.28
CA LEU A 106 -6.08 -8.97 1.26
C LEU A 106 -5.76 -9.50 -0.14
N ALA A 107 -4.50 -9.38 -0.54
CA ALA A 107 -4.02 -9.88 -1.81
C ALA A 107 -2.80 -10.79 -1.62
N PHE A 108 -2.66 -11.80 -2.47
CA PHE A 108 -1.64 -12.83 -2.32
C PHE A 108 -0.54 -12.78 -3.37
N ASN A 109 -0.61 -11.83 -4.30
CA ASN A 109 0.46 -11.52 -5.23
C ASN A 109 0.31 -10.08 -5.76
N LYS A 110 1.34 -9.61 -6.45
CA LYS A 110 1.40 -8.22 -6.93
C LYS A 110 0.28 -7.88 -7.91
N LYS A 111 0.00 -8.76 -8.86
CA LYS A 111 -1.06 -8.53 -9.86
C LYS A 111 -2.43 -8.50 -9.22
N HIS A 112 -2.69 -9.42 -8.29
CA HIS A 112 -3.94 -9.48 -7.54
C HIS A 112 -4.16 -8.20 -6.73
N LEU A 113 -3.12 -7.70 -6.08
CA LEU A 113 -3.18 -6.46 -5.32
C LEU A 113 -3.57 -5.27 -6.20
N THR A 114 -2.92 -5.10 -7.34
CA THR A 114 -3.23 -4.03 -8.29
C THR A 114 -4.65 -4.18 -8.87
N TYR A 115 -5.05 -5.40 -9.18
CA TYR A 115 -6.40 -5.70 -9.67
C TYR A 115 -7.47 -5.29 -8.66
N LEU A 116 -7.31 -5.70 -7.39
CA LEU A 116 -8.27 -5.40 -6.34
C LEU A 116 -8.37 -3.90 -6.06
N GLU A 117 -7.25 -3.20 -5.99
CA GLU A 117 -7.25 -1.76 -5.80
C GLU A 117 -8.00 -1.07 -6.95
N THR A 118 -7.66 -1.39 -8.19
CA THR A 118 -8.27 -0.80 -9.38
C THR A 118 -9.77 -1.06 -9.42
N LYS A 119 -10.18 -2.29 -9.14
CA LYS A 119 -11.58 -2.69 -9.08
C LYS A 119 -12.35 -1.89 -8.03
N ILE A 120 -11.80 -1.76 -6.83
CA ILE A 120 -12.44 -1.03 -5.73
C ILE A 120 -12.54 0.46 -6.07
N LEU A 121 -11.50 1.05 -6.65
CA LEU A 121 -11.52 2.45 -7.07
C LEU A 121 -12.64 2.74 -8.07
N PHE A 122 -12.85 1.86 -9.05
CA PHE A 122 -13.95 1.98 -10.01
C PHE A 122 -15.31 1.73 -9.35
N GLN A 123 -15.42 0.72 -8.51
CA GLN A 123 -16.69 0.39 -7.84
C GLN A 123 -17.18 1.51 -6.94
N LEU A 124 -16.26 2.18 -6.25
CA LEU A 124 -16.60 3.29 -5.36
C LEU A 124 -16.83 4.61 -6.08
N GLY A 125 -16.45 4.69 -7.35
CA GLY A 125 -16.59 5.93 -8.14
C GLY A 125 -15.77 7.07 -7.54
N VAL A 126 -14.53 6.81 -7.17
CA VAL A 126 -13.71 7.79 -6.43
C VAL A 126 -13.47 9.07 -7.23
N LEU A 127 -13.34 8.97 -8.56
CA LEU A 127 -13.07 10.13 -9.41
C LEU A 127 -14.32 10.98 -9.64
N GLU A 128 -15.50 10.37 -9.62
CA GLU A 128 -16.78 11.07 -9.75
C GLU A 128 -17.26 11.71 -8.46
N ASN A 129 -16.59 11.43 -7.33
CA ASN A 129 -16.97 11.91 -6.00
C ASN A 129 -15.80 12.60 -5.29
N PRO A 130 -15.30 13.73 -5.84
CA PRO A 130 -14.10 14.39 -5.30
C PRO A 130 -14.30 14.99 -3.91
N THR A 131 -15.53 15.18 -3.47
CA THR A 131 -15.83 15.64 -2.11
C THR A 131 -15.72 14.54 -1.06
N LYS A 132 -15.86 13.28 -1.49
CA LYS A 132 -15.80 12.11 -0.60
C LYS A 132 -14.44 11.45 -0.56
N TYR A 133 -13.66 11.60 -1.63
CA TYR A 133 -12.38 10.91 -1.78
C TYR A 133 -11.25 11.87 -2.11
N TYR A 134 -10.08 11.60 -1.55
CA TYR A 134 -8.84 12.31 -1.89
C TYR A 134 -8.22 11.81 -3.19
N ASN A 135 -8.64 10.63 -3.66
CA ASN A 135 -8.14 10.04 -4.91
C ASN A 135 -8.46 10.93 -6.10
N ASP A 136 -7.46 11.27 -6.90
CA ASP A 136 -7.60 12.13 -8.07
C ASP A 136 -7.29 11.44 -9.39
N ASN A 137 -6.79 10.20 -9.33
CA ASN A 137 -6.51 9.40 -10.52
C ASN A 137 -6.63 7.91 -10.26
N ILE A 138 -6.80 7.14 -11.33
CA ILE A 138 -6.74 5.69 -11.33
C ILE A 138 -5.70 5.28 -12.37
N LEU A 139 -4.65 4.57 -11.94
CA LEU A 139 -3.55 4.07 -12.78
C LEU A 139 -2.79 5.16 -13.53
N GLY A 140 -2.93 6.43 -13.16
CA GLY A 140 -2.36 7.54 -13.93
C GLY A 140 -2.95 7.70 -15.32
N LYS A 141 -4.13 7.11 -15.58
CA LYS A 141 -4.81 7.15 -16.88
C LYS A 141 -6.13 7.89 -16.82
N PHE A 142 -6.86 7.75 -15.74
CA PHE A 142 -8.15 8.37 -15.53
C PHE A 142 -8.00 9.37 -14.39
N PHE A 143 -8.54 10.57 -14.58
CA PHE A 143 -8.40 11.67 -13.64
C PHE A 143 -9.74 12.28 -13.28
N THR A 144 -9.84 12.85 -12.08
CA THR A 144 -11.06 13.56 -11.65
C THR A 144 -11.43 14.65 -12.66
N SER A 145 -10.45 15.34 -13.24
CA SER A 145 -10.66 16.37 -14.24
C SER A 145 -11.33 15.87 -15.53
N ASP A 146 -11.27 14.57 -15.81
CA ASP A 146 -11.95 13.98 -16.99
C ASP A 146 -13.47 14.06 -16.88
N PHE A 147 -13.99 14.27 -15.67
CA PHE A 147 -15.42 14.35 -15.39
C PHE A 147 -15.92 15.78 -15.22
N ASP A 148 -15.05 16.76 -15.36
CA ASP A 148 -15.41 18.18 -15.38
C ASP A 148 -15.94 18.54 -16.76
N ILE A 149 -17.24 18.46 -16.90
CA ILE A 149 -17.92 18.76 -18.17
C ILE A 149 -18.50 20.17 -18.10
#